data_bfb2e09ca0958047e745cb7164d6211b
#
_entry.id   bfb2e09ca0958047e745cb7164d6211b
#
_cell.length_a   1.000
_cell.length_b   1.000
_cell.length_c   1.000
_cell.angle_alpha   90.00
_cell.angle_beta   90.00
_cell.angle_gamma   90.00
#
_symmetry.space_group_name_H-M   'P 1'
#
loop_
_entity.id
_entity.type
_entity.pdbx_description
1 polymer ?
#
loop_
_entity_poly.entity_id
_entity_poly.type
_entity_poly.pdbx_seq_one_letter_code
_entity_poly.pdbx_strand_id
1 'polypeptide(L)'
;MSVSAAALDTAYRQAERALRKPSSAVWLRGVCVRTTRFDEALAFYVNTLGLTLGDVGVHPLTTQARAQLLDAEGNRVFELVDSTDDSARGVHELAFAMPRRTVTLLRSRLDLQSVDYTDVGGSIYFRDVDGTLLHIEAL
;
A
#
# COMPACT_ATOMS: atom_id res chain seq x y z
N MET A 1 -1.64 29.64 -12.42
CA MET A 1 -3.10 29.81 -12.59
C MET A 1 -3.79 29.53 -11.27
N SER A 2 -4.59 30.46 -10.82
CA SER A 2 -5.38 30.26 -9.61
C SER A 2 -6.70 29.54 -9.97
N VAL A 3 -7.08 28.58 -9.15
CA VAL A 3 -8.37 27.89 -9.28
C VAL A 3 -9.46 28.81 -8.73
N SER A 4 -10.58 28.95 -9.42
CA SER A 4 -11.69 29.77 -8.95
C SER A 4 -12.34 29.18 -7.70
N ALA A 5 -12.91 30.02 -6.84
CA ALA A 5 -13.64 29.56 -5.66
C ALA A 5 -14.82 28.64 -6.04
N ALA A 6 -15.49 28.92 -7.16
CA ALA A 6 -16.59 28.10 -7.64
C ALA A 6 -16.12 26.70 -8.06
N ALA A 7 -14.94 26.59 -8.69
CA ALA A 7 -14.37 25.29 -9.08
C ALA A 7 -13.98 24.46 -7.87
N LEU A 8 -13.40 25.10 -6.84
CA LEU A 8 -13.06 24.41 -5.58
C LEU A 8 -14.33 23.93 -4.87
N ASP A 9 -15.37 24.74 -4.77
CA ASP A 9 -16.64 24.36 -4.15
C ASP A 9 -17.27 23.17 -4.87
N THR A 10 -17.25 23.17 -6.19
CA THR A 10 -17.75 22.05 -6.99
C THR A 10 -16.96 20.78 -6.72
N ALA A 11 -15.62 20.87 -6.66
CA ALA A 11 -14.76 19.72 -6.36
C ALA A 11 -15.05 19.14 -4.97
N TYR A 12 -15.21 19.99 -3.95
CA TYR A 12 -15.58 19.54 -2.61
C TYR A 12 -16.93 18.85 -2.57
N ARG A 13 -17.93 19.40 -3.25
CA ARG A 13 -19.26 18.78 -3.31
C ARG A 13 -19.26 17.45 -4.03
N GLN A 14 -18.48 17.31 -5.08
CA GLN A 14 -18.31 16.03 -5.79
C GLN A 14 -17.64 15.00 -4.89
N ALA A 15 -16.61 15.40 -4.15
CA ALA A 15 -15.93 14.53 -3.21
C ALA A 15 -16.89 14.07 -2.09
N GLU A 16 -17.66 14.98 -1.50
CA GLU A 16 -18.64 14.65 -0.47
C GLU A 16 -19.69 13.65 -0.95
N ARG A 17 -20.15 13.78 -2.21
CA ARG A 17 -21.12 12.84 -2.78
C ARG A 17 -20.51 11.45 -3.03
N ALA A 18 -19.23 11.40 -3.40
CA ALA A 18 -18.52 10.15 -3.63
C ALA A 18 -18.19 9.45 -2.31
N LEU A 19 -17.97 10.22 -1.23
CA LEU A 19 -17.63 9.70 0.08
C LEU A 19 -18.90 9.33 0.83
N ARG A 20 -19.08 8.06 1.07
CA ARG A 20 -20.07 7.57 2.03
C ARG A 20 -19.52 7.73 3.44
N LYS A 21 -20.33 7.44 4.46
CA LYS A 21 -19.88 7.49 5.85
C LYS A 21 -18.51 6.85 5.99
N PRO A 22 -17.52 7.56 6.54
CA PRO A 22 -16.19 7.01 6.68
C PRO A 22 -16.22 5.77 7.54
N SER A 23 -15.58 4.71 7.09
CA SER A 23 -15.29 3.58 7.95
C SER A 23 -14.13 4.00 8.85
N SER A 24 -14.37 4.02 10.18
CA SER A 24 -13.34 4.34 11.15
C SER A 24 -12.36 3.18 11.39
N ALA A 25 -12.52 2.06 10.68
CA ALA A 25 -11.78 0.83 10.94
C ALA A 25 -10.71 0.52 9.89
N VAL A 26 -10.17 1.56 9.23
CA VAL A 26 -9.12 1.40 8.21
C VAL A 26 -7.92 2.26 8.57
N TRP A 27 -6.75 1.64 8.66
CA TRP A 27 -5.48 2.33 8.90
C TRP A 27 -4.50 2.01 7.79
N LEU A 28 -3.75 3.01 7.35
CA LEU A 28 -2.64 2.79 6.44
C LEU A 28 -1.53 2.04 7.18
N ARG A 29 -1.16 0.84 6.68
CA ARG A 29 -0.16 -0.01 7.34
C ARG A 29 1.24 0.19 6.77
N GLY A 30 1.35 0.56 5.51
CA GLY A 30 2.65 0.78 4.92
C GLY A 30 2.60 1.02 3.42
N VAL A 31 3.75 1.29 2.88
CA VAL A 31 3.99 1.56 1.46
C VAL A 31 5.14 0.69 0.99
N CYS A 32 5.07 0.18 -0.21
CA CYS A 32 6.17 -0.52 -0.86
C CYS A 32 6.76 0.35 -1.96
N VAL A 33 8.08 0.42 -2.03
CA VAL A 33 8.83 1.15 -3.05
C VAL A 33 9.60 0.14 -3.91
N ARG A 34 9.37 0.18 -5.21
CA ARG A 34 10.10 -0.65 -6.16
C ARG A 34 11.45 -0.04 -6.50
N THR A 35 12.45 -0.89 -6.63
CA THR A 35 13.77 -0.49 -7.10
C THR A 35 14.34 -1.55 -8.03
N THR A 36 15.08 -1.12 -9.05
CA THR A 36 15.85 -2.02 -9.91
C THR A 36 17.27 -2.25 -9.40
N ARG A 37 17.63 -1.58 -8.29
CA ARG A 37 18.93 -1.64 -7.64
C ARG A 37 18.77 -1.93 -6.17
N PHE A 38 18.23 -3.09 -5.86
CA PHE A 38 17.83 -3.45 -4.50
C PHE A 38 18.97 -3.32 -3.48
N ASP A 39 20.15 -3.90 -3.77
CA ASP A 39 21.27 -3.89 -2.84
C ASP A 39 21.81 -2.47 -2.61
N GLU A 40 21.94 -1.68 -3.67
CA GLU A 40 22.39 -0.29 -3.57
C GLU A 40 21.37 0.58 -2.82
N ALA A 41 20.08 0.42 -3.11
CA ALA A 41 19.03 1.15 -2.45
C ALA A 41 18.96 0.79 -0.98
N LEU A 42 19.05 -0.49 -0.64
CA LEU A 42 19.06 -0.96 0.73
C LEU A 42 20.25 -0.37 1.51
N ALA A 43 21.45 -0.42 0.93
CA ALA A 43 22.64 0.18 1.53
C ALA A 43 22.48 1.70 1.73
N PHE A 44 21.87 2.38 0.77
CA PHE A 44 21.60 3.81 0.87
C PHE A 44 20.66 4.12 2.05
N TYR A 45 19.54 3.43 2.15
CA TYR A 45 18.57 3.71 3.20
C TYR A 45 19.07 3.35 4.59
N VAL A 46 19.85 2.28 4.72
CA VAL A 46 20.39 1.86 6.01
C VAL A 46 21.65 2.65 6.38
N ASN A 47 22.64 2.70 5.48
CA ASN A 47 23.95 3.26 5.80
C ASN A 47 24.01 4.78 5.62
N THR A 48 23.32 5.33 4.65
CA THR A 48 23.36 6.76 4.34
C THR A 48 22.25 7.52 5.05
N LEU A 49 21.00 7.07 4.89
CA LEU A 49 19.87 7.73 5.53
C LEU A 49 19.73 7.37 7.00
N GLY A 50 20.15 6.18 7.41
CA GLY A 50 20.14 5.77 8.82
C GLY A 50 18.90 5.02 9.26
N LEU A 51 18.12 4.48 8.33
CA LEU A 51 17.00 3.60 8.68
C LEU A 51 17.53 2.26 9.19
N THR A 52 16.73 1.58 9.98
CA THR A 52 17.06 0.25 10.50
C THR A 52 16.43 -0.81 9.59
N LEU A 53 17.21 -1.85 9.29
CA LEU A 53 16.70 -3.01 8.56
C LEU A 53 15.82 -3.85 9.48
N GLY A 54 14.57 -4.10 9.05
CA GLY A 54 13.67 -5.03 9.71
C GLY A 54 13.70 -6.39 9.03
N ASP A 55 12.54 -6.99 8.80
CA ASP A 55 12.44 -8.29 8.16
C ASP A 55 12.83 -8.24 6.69
N VAL A 56 13.56 -9.25 6.25
CA VAL A 56 13.92 -9.49 4.86
C VAL A 56 13.27 -10.80 4.42
N GLY A 57 12.68 -10.81 3.24
CA GLY A 57 12.01 -11.99 2.74
C GLY A 57 11.66 -11.87 1.27
N VAL A 58 10.63 -12.58 0.87
CA VAL A 58 10.15 -12.67 -0.50
C VAL A 58 8.71 -12.21 -0.55
N HIS A 59 8.38 -11.37 -1.54
CA HIS A 59 7.01 -10.93 -1.73
C HIS A 59 6.09 -12.12 -2.04
N PRO A 60 4.95 -12.27 -1.33
CA PRO A 60 4.14 -13.49 -1.45
C PRO A 60 3.51 -13.72 -2.82
N LEU A 61 3.31 -12.68 -3.61
CA LEU A 61 2.71 -12.81 -4.95
C LEU A 61 3.74 -12.84 -6.07
N THR A 62 4.84 -12.09 -5.93
CA THR A 62 5.78 -11.86 -7.04
C THR A 62 7.09 -12.63 -6.91
N THR A 63 7.36 -13.22 -5.74
CA THR A 63 8.63 -13.88 -5.40
C THR A 63 9.85 -12.97 -5.45
N GLN A 64 9.64 -11.65 -5.51
CA GLN A 64 10.73 -10.67 -5.49
C GLN A 64 11.23 -10.47 -4.05
N ALA A 65 12.55 -10.23 -3.91
CA ALA A 65 13.14 -9.89 -2.61
C ALA A 65 12.54 -8.59 -2.07
N ARG A 66 12.30 -8.56 -0.77
CA ARG A 66 11.80 -7.37 -0.08
C ARG A 66 12.48 -7.20 1.26
N ALA A 67 12.58 -5.95 1.71
CA ALA A 67 13.15 -5.60 3.00
C ALA A 67 12.30 -4.52 3.66
N GLN A 68 11.96 -4.72 4.92
CA GLN A 68 11.32 -3.68 5.73
C GLN A 68 12.37 -2.70 6.22
N LEU A 69 12.06 -1.42 6.12
CA LEU A 69 12.88 -0.35 6.67
C LEU A 69 12.12 0.32 7.81
N LEU A 70 12.80 0.43 8.94
CA LEU A 70 12.24 0.92 10.20
C LEU A 70 12.88 2.24 10.58
N ASP A 71 12.12 3.08 11.31
CA ASP A 71 12.66 4.29 11.91
C ASP A 71 13.40 3.97 13.24
N ALA A 72 13.88 4.99 13.92
CA ALA A 72 14.63 4.84 15.18
C ALA A 72 13.79 4.22 16.31
N GLU A 73 12.47 4.27 16.20
CA GLU A 73 11.54 3.73 17.20
C GLU A 73 11.06 2.32 16.85
N GLY A 74 11.54 1.77 15.75
CA GLY A 74 11.15 0.45 15.28
C GLY A 74 9.85 0.42 14.48
N ASN A 75 9.32 1.58 14.10
CA ASN A 75 8.12 1.66 13.27
C ASN A 75 8.48 1.48 11.80
N ARG A 76 7.63 0.77 11.07
CA ARG A 76 7.82 0.59 9.63
C ARG A 76 7.64 1.91 8.90
N VAL A 77 8.65 2.32 8.12
CA VAL A 77 8.59 3.49 7.26
C VAL A 77 8.07 3.08 5.89
N PHE A 78 8.71 2.11 5.25
CA PHE A 78 8.27 1.51 3.99
C PHE A 78 8.96 0.17 3.78
N GLU A 79 8.52 -0.57 2.77
CA GLU A 79 9.18 -1.78 2.29
C GLU A 79 9.85 -1.50 0.94
N LEU A 80 11.07 -1.97 0.78
CA LEU A 80 11.80 -1.94 -0.47
C LEU A 80 11.61 -3.27 -1.19
N VAL A 81 11.23 -3.22 -2.46
CA VAL A 81 10.98 -4.43 -3.27
C VAL A 81 11.87 -4.42 -4.49
N ASP A 82 12.59 -5.53 -4.69
CA ASP A 82 13.42 -5.72 -5.89
C ASP A 82 12.52 -5.88 -7.12
N SER A 83 12.76 -5.08 -8.13
CA SER A 83 12.04 -5.12 -9.39
C SER A 83 13.01 -5.10 -10.55
N THR A 84 12.88 -6.07 -11.45
CA THR A 84 13.70 -6.13 -12.67
C THR A 84 13.15 -5.27 -13.79
N ASP A 85 11.96 -4.70 -13.63
CA ASP A 85 11.29 -3.86 -14.62
C ASP A 85 11.49 -2.38 -14.29
N ASP A 86 12.26 -1.68 -15.10
CA ASP A 86 12.54 -0.25 -14.96
C ASP A 86 11.28 0.61 -14.98
N SER A 87 10.24 0.19 -15.69
CA SER A 87 8.98 0.93 -15.76
C SER A 87 8.16 0.85 -14.48
N ALA A 88 8.51 -0.07 -13.60
CA ALA A 88 7.77 -0.36 -12.37
C ALA A 88 8.34 0.35 -11.13
N ARG A 89 9.14 1.40 -11.32
CA ARG A 89 9.68 2.19 -10.21
C ARG A 89 8.60 2.97 -9.49
N GLY A 90 8.84 3.26 -8.22
CA GLY A 90 7.96 4.08 -7.38
C GLY A 90 7.11 3.25 -6.43
N VAL A 91 5.96 3.78 -6.06
CA VAL A 91 5.04 3.08 -5.15
C VAL A 91 4.52 1.83 -5.84
N HIS A 92 4.77 0.69 -5.20
CA HIS A 92 4.37 -0.62 -5.69
C HIS A 92 3.05 -1.09 -5.09
N GLU A 93 2.87 -0.83 -3.82
CA GLU A 93 1.80 -1.42 -3.03
C GLU A 93 1.42 -0.49 -1.90
N LEU A 94 0.13 -0.44 -1.57
CA LEU A 94 -0.38 0.18 -0.37
C LEU A 94 -0.86 -0.92 0.57
N ALA A 95 -0.40 -0.88 1.81
CA ALA A 95 -0.79 -1.86 2.81
C ALA A 95 -1.64 -1.20 3.90
N PHE A 96 -2.79 -1.80 4.17
CA PHE A 96 -3.72 -1.37 5.22
C PHE A 96 -3.89 -2.48 6.23
N ALA A 97 -4.27 -2.12 7.45
CA ALA A 97 -4.68 -3.07 8.46
C ALA A 97 -6.14 -2.83 8.83
N MET A 98 -6.88 -3.90 9.01
CA MET A 98 -8.29 -3.86 9.39
C MET A 98 -8.60 -4.95 10.41
N PRO A 99 -9.58 -4.75 11.29
CA PRO A 99 -10.12 -5.86 12.08
C PRO A 99 -10.65 -6.97 11.18
N ARG A 100 -10.58 -8.21 11.64
CA ARG A 100 -11.03 -9.38 10.86
C ARG A 100 -12.45 -9.23 10.34
N ARG A 101 -13.34 -8.70 11.15
CA ARG A 101 -14.73 -8.46 10.75
C ARG A 101 -14.82 -7.51 9.56
N THR A 102 -14.01 -6.46 9.55
CA THR A 102 -13.97 -5.50 8.44
C THR A 102 -13.42 -6.15 7.17
N VAL A 103 -12.42 -7.02 7.29
CA VAL A 103 -11.88 -7.79 6.15
C VAL A 103 -12.95 -8.71 5.56
N THR A 104 -13.74 -9.36 6.38
CA THR A 104 -14.86 -10.22 5.93
C THR A 104 -15.90 -9.41 5.13
N LEU A 105 -16.25 -8.23 5.62
CA LEU A 105 -17.16 -7.33 4.89
C LEU A 105 -16.54 -6.87 3.56
N LEU A 106 -15.25 -6.58 3.56
CA LEU A 106 -14.55 -6.17 2.34
C LEU A 106 -14.56 -7.29 1.28
N ARG A 107 -14.31 -8.53 1.68
CA ARG A 107 -14.40 -9.68 0.76
C ARG A 107 -15.79 -9.75 0.11
N SER A 108 -16.84 -9.61 0.89
CA SER A 108 -18.21 -9.61 0.37
C SER A 108 -18.45 -8.50 -0.64
N ARG A 109 -17.92 -7.30 -0.39
CA ARG A 109 -18.03 -6.17 -1.32
C ARG A 109 -17.26 -6.43 -2.61
N LEU A 110 -16.05 -6.99 -2.52
CA LEU A 110 -15.24 -7.33 -3.68
C LEU A 110 -15.96 -8.38 -4.53
N ASP A 111 -16.53 -9.40 -3.91
CA ASP A 111 -17.33 -10.43 -4.60
C ASP A 111 -18.53 -9.82 -5.32
N LEU A 112 -19.26 -8.93 -4.67
CA LEU A 112 -20.42 -8.25 -5.27
C LEU A 112 -20.03 -7.36 -6.45
N GLN A 113 -18.85 -6.79 -6.42
CA GLN A 113 -18.34 -5.93 -7.49
C GLN A 113 -17.54 -6.68 -8.54
N SER A 114 -17.45 -8.00 -8.41
CA SER A 114 -16.65 -8.85 -9.30
C SER A 114 -15.18 -8.44 -9.39
N VAL A 115 -14.62 -8.00 -8.28
CA VAL A 115 -13.20 -7.67 -8.15
C VAL A 115 -12.46 -8.91 -7.68
N ASP A 116 -11.49 -9.35 -8.46
CA ASP A 116 -10.64 -10.49 -8.10
C ASP A 116 -9.71 -10.12 -6.96
N TYR A 117 -9.53 -11.03 -6.02
CA TYR A 117 -8.57 -10.88 -4.94
C TYR A 117 -7.90 -12.22 -4.63
N THR A 118 -6.71 -12.15 -4.05
CA THR A 118 -5.95 -13.33 -3.61
C THR A 118 -5.90 -13.36 -2.09
N ASP A 119 -6.27 -14.48 -1.49
CA ASP A 119 -6.19 -14.69 -0.05
C ASP A 119 -4.87 -15.40 0.29
N VAL A 120 -4.09 -14.78 1.20
CA VAL A 120 -2.80 -15.33 1.65
C VAL A 120 -2.78 -15.28 3.18
N GLY A 121 -3.03 -16.42 3.81
CA GLY A 121 -2.99 -16.54 5.27
C GLY A 121 -3.94 -15.59 6.02
N GLY A 122 -5.10 -15.29 5.46
CA GLY A 122 -6.08 -14.37 6.04
C GLY A 122 -5.94 -12.92 5.59
N SER A 123 -4.81 -12.54 5.00
CA SER A 123 -4.64 -11.26 4.32
C SER A 123 -5.13 -11.35 2.89
N ILE A 124 -5.60 -10.24 2.32
CA ILE A 124 -6.05 -10.22 0.94
C ILE A 124 -5.28 -9.19 0.13
N TYR A 125 -5.06 -9.53 -1.14
CA TYR A 125 -4.42 -8.67 -2.14
C TYR A 125 -5.37 -8.45 -3.30
N PHE A 126 -5.55 -7.21 -3.70
CA PHE A 126 -6.33 -6.86 -4.88
C PHE A 126 -5.83 -5.54 -5.45
N ARG A 127 -6.32 -5.18 -6.64
CA ARG A 127 -5.90 -3.95 -7.30
C ARG A 127 -7.02 -2.94 -7.33
N ASP A 128 -6.65 -1.67 -7.22
CA ASP A 128 -7.60 -0.58 -7.39
C ASP A 128 -7.92 -0.35 -8.88
N VAL A 129 -8.71 0.67 -9.17
CA VAL A 129 -9.15 0.98 -10.54
C VAL A 129 -8.00 1.37 -11.47
N ASP A 130 -6.88 1.83 -10.93
CA ASP A 130 -5.69 2.21 -11.67
C ASP A 130 -4.62 1.11 -11.70
N GLY A 131 -4.89 -0.04 -11.09
CA GLY A 131 -3.98 -1.17 -11.05
C GLY A 131 -2.98 -1.16 -9.90
N THR A 132 -3.09 -0.22 -8.95
CA THR A 132 -2.25 -0.21 -7.76
C THR A 132 -2.59 -1.42 -6.89
N LEU A 133 -1.57 -2.16 -6.46
CA LEU A 133 -1.76 -3.31 -5.59
C LEU A 133 -2.07 -2.87 -4.17
N LEU A 134 -3.13 -3.42 -3.62
CA LEU A 134 -3.56 -3.20 -2.24
C LEU A 134 -3.39 -4.49 -1.44
N HIS A 135 -2.81 -4.36 -0.26
CA HIS A 135 -2.64 -5.46 0.68
C HIS A 135 -3.42 -5.13 1.96
N ILE A 136 -4.34 -5.98 2.33
CA ILE A 136 -5.15 -5.82 3.54
C ILE A 136 -4.74 -6.88 4.54
N GLU A 137 -4.16 -6.46 5.63
CA GLU A 137 -3.73 -7.31 6.73
C GLU A 137 -4.85 -7.37 7.78
N ALA A 138 -5.27 -8.58 8.17
CA ALA A 138 -6.25 -8.76 9.24
C ALA A 138 -5.56 -8.66 10.60
N LEU A 139 -6.10 -7.83 11.46
CA LEU A 139 -5.62 -7.67 12.85
C LEU A 139 -6.13 -8.78 13.76
#